data_bfb3c0f8628f49af0b58755ecd929b91
#
_entry.id   bfb3c0f8628f49af0b58755ecd929b91
#
_cell.length_a   1.000
_cell.length_b   1.000
_cell.length_c   1.000
_cell.angle_alpha   90.00
_cell.angle_beta   90.00
_cell.angle_gamma   90.00
#
_symmetry.space_group_name_H-M   'P 1'
#
loop_
_entity.id
_entity.type
_entity.pdbx_description
1 polymer ?
#
loop_
_entity_poly.entity_id
_entity_poly.type
_entity_poly.pdbx_seq_one_letter_code
_entity_poly.pdbx_strand_id
1 'polypeptide(L)'
;MAEPQVLSKTDRRKLDSSPDDAFYESPRYVTHADDGFIDRLTKLYEATVPASGRAFDAMSSWVSHLPATDYRWVVGHGLNKAELEENDRLDEWFVQDLNADQNLPLADGAFDAVLCALSVQYLQYPGAVFSEFGRVLDDDGVLVVSFTNRMFPTKAVRAWRTASMAGREDLVRSYVDAAGGFESTRVVRDQPESDPFRAVVARRRR
;
A
#
# COMPACT_ATOMS: atom_id res chain seq x y z
N MET A 1 -21.35 8.60 8.01
CA MET A 1 -20.40 9.71 8.29
C MET A 1 -19.81 10.16 6.96
N ALA A 2 -19.50 11.44 6.76
CA ALA A 2 -18.85 11.87 5.53
C ALA A 2 -17.44 11.28 5.47
N GLU A 3 -17.07 10.79 4.30
CA GLU A 3 -15.76 10.22 4.02
C GLU A 3 -14.65 11.23 4.30
N PRO A 4 -13.55 10.87 4.98
CA PRO A 4 -12.46 11.80 5.26
C PRO A 4 -11.77 12.24 3.96
N GLN A 5 -12.10 13.44 3.48
CA GLN A 5 -11.53 14.02 2.27
C GLN A 5 -10.15 14.61 2.56
N VAL A 6 -9.08 13.87 2.29
CA VAL A 6 -7.69 14.32 2.45
C VAL A 6 -7.18 15.04 1.20
N LEU A 7 -7.57 14.59 0.02
CA LEU A 7 -7.19 15.19 -1.26
C LEU A 7 -8.34 16.01 -1.84
N SER A 8 -8.06 17.25 -2.23
CA SER A 8 -9.01 18.05 -3.01
C SER A 8 -9.30 17.40 -4.37
N LYS A 9 -10.40 17.82 -5.02
CA LYS A 9 -10.72 17.36 -6.38
C LYS A 9 -9.58 17.61 -7.38
N THR A 10 -8.81 18.68 -7.19
CA THR A 10 -7.64 18.98 -8.02
C THR A 10 -6.47 18.06 -7.70
N ASP A 11 -6.21 17.78 -6.43
CA ASP A 11 -5.06 16.99 -5.98
C ASP A 11 -5.15 15.52 -6.37
N ARG A 12 -6.36 14.94 -6.45
CA ARG A 12 -6.58 13.56 -6.91
C ARG A 12 -6.60 13.38 -8.43
N ARG A 13 -6.41 14.45 -9.23
CA ARG A 13 -6.38 14.33 -10.71
C ARG A 13 -5.16 13.56 -11.19
N LYS A 14 -5.39 12.62 -12.09
CA LYS A 14 -4.39 11.90 -12.87
C LYS A 14 -4.16 12.62 -14.21
N LEU A 15 -3.01 12.40 -14.87
CA LEU A 15 -2.77 12.87 -16.24
C LEU A 15 -3.57 12.03 -17.25
N ASP A 16 -3.61 10.72 -17.01
CA ASP A 16 -4.46 9.78 -17.73
C ASP A 16 -5.66 9.43 -16.86
N SER A 17 -6.85 9.87 -17.27
CA SER A 17 -8.12 9.62 -16.58
C SER A 17 -8.86 8.38 -17.09
N SER A 18 -8.26 7.59 -17.98
CA SER A 18 -8.83 6.30 -18.38
C SER A 18 -8.93 5.37 -17.16
N PRO A 19 -9.87 4.41 -17.15
CA PRO A 19 -9.99 3.43 -16.08
C PRO A 19 -8.66 2.75 -15.77
N ASP A 20 -8.38 2.52 -14.49
CA ASP A 20 -7.10 1.94 -14.06
C ASP A 20 -6.99 0.46 -14.47
N ASP A 21 -8.08 -0.29 -14.51
CA ASP A 21 -8.15 -1.67 -15.00
C ASP A 21 -7.62 -1.79 -16.43
N ALA A 22 -7.99 -0.86 -17.33
CA ALA A 22 -7.48 -0.85 -18.69
C ALA A 22 -5.95 -0.61 -18.75
N PHE A 23 -5.41 0.26 -17.88
CA PHE A 23 -3.97 0.50 -17.82
C PHE A 23 -3.20 -0.72 -17.30
N TYR A 24 -3.78 -1.45 -16.35
CA TYR A 24 -3.18 -2.64 -15.72
C TYR A 24 -3.61 -3.96 -16.38
N GLU A 25 -4.31 -3.95 -17.53
CA GLU A 25 -4.75 -5.16 -18.24
C GLU A 25 -3.58 -6.08 -18.63
N SER A 26 -2.47 -5.49 -19.10
CA SER A 26 -1.26 -6.26 -19.45
C SER A 26 -0.39 -6.48 -18.22
N PRO A 27 -0.09 -7.73 -17.85
CA PRO A 27 0.73 -8.03 -16.67
C PRO A 27 2.17 -7.51 -16.81
N ARG A 28 2.75 -7.08 -15.70
CA ARG A 28 4.11 -6.51 -15.59
C ARG A 28 4.90 -7.25 -14.53
N TYR A 29 5.68 -8.22 -14.94
CA TYR A 29 6.53 -9.01 -14.05
C TYR A 29 7.86 -8.29 -13.76
N VAL A 30 7.76 -7.12 -13.13
CA VAL A 30 8.89 -6.28 -12.73
C VAL A 30 8.72 -5.82 -11.28
N THR A 31 9.82 -5.57 -10.59
CA THR A 31 9.79 -5.24 -9.15
C THR A 31 9.56 -3.77 -8.85
N HIS A 32 9.60 -2.89 -9.87
CA HIS A 32 9.37 -1.44 -9.78
C HIS A 32 10.36 -0.64 -8.89
N ALA A 33 11.31 -1.30 -8.26
CA ALA A 33 12.38 -0.71 -7.47
C ALA A 33 13.67 -1.51 -7.63
N ASP A 34 14.82 -0.97 -7.21
CA ASP A 34 16.08 -1.69 -7.22
C ASP A 34 16.18 -2.74 -6.08
N ASP A 35 17.16 -3.63 -6.18
CA ASP A 35 17.33 -4.73 -5.24
C ASP A 35 17.60 -4.22 -3.82
N GLY A 36 18.33 -3.11 -3.68
CA GLY A 36 18.59 -2.49 -2.39
C GLY A 36 17.32 -2.00 -1.69
N PHE A 37 16.38 -1.41 -2.46
CA PHE A 37 15.06 -1.04 -1.93
C PHE A 37 14.29 -2.29 -1.47
N ILE A 38 14.27 -3.36 -2.29
CA ILE A 38 13.54 -4.59 -1.99
C ILE A 38 14.11 -5.27 -0.75
N ASP A 39 15.43 -5.41 -0.66
CA ASP A 39 16.10 -5.98 0.52
C ASP A 39 15.77 -5.17 1.79
N ARG A 40 15.74 -3.86 1.66
CA ARG A 40 15.40 -2.98 2.79
C ARG A 40 13.94 -3.12 3.21
N LEU A 41 13.02 -3.29 2.24
CA LEU A 41 11.61 -3.52 2.50
C LEU A 41 11.38 -4.87 3.19
N THR A 42 11.98 -5.93 2.68
CA THR A 42 11.91 -7.28 3.26
C THR A 42 12.39 -7.29 4.71
N LYS A 43 13.53 -6.62 5.01
CA LYS A 43 14.02 -6.45 6.39
C LYS A 43 13.07 -5.63 7.27
N LEU A 44 12.38 -4.64 6.71
CA LEU A 44 11.37 -3.89 7.46
C LEU A 44 10.18 -4.78 7.80
N TYR A 45 9.71 -5.59 6.86
CA TYR A 45 8.62 -6.55 7.09
C TYR A 45 9.02 -7.59 8.15
N GLU A 46 10.23 -8.15 8.08
CA GLU A 46 10.75 -9.09 9.08
C GLU A 46 10.76 -8.49 10.50
N ALA A 47 11.06 -7.20 10.62
CA ALA A 47 11.12 -6.50 11.90
C ALA A 47 9.75 -6.02 12.43
N THR A 48 8.70 -5.95 11.58
CA THR A 48 7.44 -5.29 11.94
C THR A 48 6.21 -6.19 11.82
N VAL A 49 6.20 -7.11 10.87
CA VAL A 49 5.08 -8.03 10.65
C VAL A 49 5.23 -9.23 11.58
N PRO A 50 4.22 -9.60 12.37
CA PRO A 50 4.33 -10.75 13.27
C PRO A 50 4.61 -12.04 12.52
N ALA A 51 5.59 -12.81 12.96
CA ALA A 51 5.82 -14.17 12.47
C ALA A 51 4.56 -15.02 12.71
N SER A 52 4.20 -15.86 11.74
CA SER A 52 2.94 -16.64 11.74
C SER A 52 1.68 -15.77 11.82
N GLY A 53 1.76 -14.48 11.49
CA GLY A 53 0.63 -13.55 11.42
C GLY A 53 -0.19 -13.69 10.15
N ARG A 54 -1.31 -12.95 10.09
CA ARG A 54 -2.16 -12.80 8.92
C ARG A 54 -1.82 -11.47 8.24
N ALA A 55 -1.48 -11.50 6.97
CA ALA A 55 -1.08 -10.31 6.23
C ALA A 55 -2.05 -10.02 5.07
N PHE A 56 -2.41 -8.77 4.90
CA PHE A 56 -3.10 -8.26 3.72
C PHE A 56 -2.12 -7.43 2.86
N ASP A 57 -1.81 -7.93 1.67
CA ASP A 57 -0.95 -7.27 0.70
C ASP A 57 -1.82 -6.45 -0.28
N ALA A 58 -2.06 -5.21 0.10
CA ALA A 58 -2.94 -4.29 -0.62
C ALA A 58 -2.23 -3.67 -1.83
N MET A 59 -2.93 -3.65 -2.97
CA MET A 59 -2.40 -3.15 -4.25
C MET A 59 -1.13 -3.91 -4.67
N SER A 60 -1.16 -5.21 -4.45
CA SER A 60 -0.12 -6.18 -4.74
C SER A 60 -0.01 -6.46 -6.24
N SER A 61 0.99 -7.23 -6.60
CA SER A 61 1.30 -7.70 -7.94
C SER A 61 1.82 -9.14 -7.86
N TRP A 62 2.66 -9.54 -8.80
CA TRP A 62 3.24 -10.88 -8.88
C TRP A 62 4.24 -11.23 -7.75
N VAL A 63 4.57 -10.29 -6.88
CA VAL A 63 5.51 -10.46 -5.76
C VAL A 63 5.13 -9.57 -4.57
N SER A 64 5.19 -10.13 -3.36
CA SER A 64 4.82 -9.43 -2.11
C SER A 64 6.01 -8.89 -1.32
N HIS A 65 7.25 -9.16 -1.71
CA HIS A 65 8.48 -8.79 -0.98
C HIS A 65 8.50 -9.24 0.51
N LEU A 66 7.63 -10.17 0.89
CA LEU A 66 7.61 -10.74 2.23
C LEU A 66 8.86 -11.59 2.49
N PRO A 67 9.42 -11.58 3.71
CA PRO A 67 10.52 -12.48 4.06
C PRO A 67 10.11 -13.93 3.94
N ALA A 68 11.09 -14.84 3.86
CA ALA A 68 10.86 -16.30 3.76
C ALA A 68 10.36 -16.92 5.09
N THR A 69 9.52 -16.18 5.81
CA THR A 69 8.86 -16.60 7.06
C THR A 69 7.51 -17.21 6.72
N ASP A 70 7.09 -18.22 7.46
CA ASP A 70 5.75 -18.77 7.33
C ASP A 70 4.72 -17.83 7.96
N TYR A 71 3.78 -17.36 7.13
CA TYR A 71 2.60 -16.61 7.56
C TYR A 71 1.42 -17.57 7.65
N ARG A 72 0.51 -17.29 8.58
CA ARG A 72 -0.70 -18.10 8.74
C ARG A 72 -1.67 -17.94 7.58
N TRP A 73 -1.71 -16.76 7.00
CA TRP A 73 -2.60 -16.42 5.90
C TRP A 73 -2.15 -15.12 5.25
N VAL A 74 -2.00 -15.11 3.94
CA VAL A 74 -1.64 -13.94 3.14
C VAL A 74 -2.69 -13.74 2.07
N VAL A 75 -3.40 -12.61 2.13
CA VAL A 75 -4.39 -12.23 1.12
C VAL A 75 -3.83 -11.11 0.26
N GLY A 76 -3.88 -11.29 -1.06
CA GLY A 76 -3.48 -10.28 -2.03
C GLY A 76 -4.67 -9.53 -2.60
N HIS A 77 -4.46 -8.27 -2.94
CA HIS A 77 -5.40 -7.46 -3.71
C HIS A 77 -4.65 -6.67 -4.78
N GLY A 78 -5.18 -6.62 -5.99
CA GLY A 78 -4.58 -5.87 -7.09
C GLY A 78 -5.53 -5.64 -8.25
N LEU A 79 -5.01 -5.16 -9.38
CA LEU A 79 -5.79 -4.91 -10.60
C LEU A 79 -5.55 -5.92 -11.71
N ASN A 80 -4.47 -6.71 -11.63
CA ASN A 80 -4.16 -7.71 -12.65
C ASN A 80 -4.22 -9.12 -12.07
N LYS A 81 -5.20 -9.89 -12.57
CA LYS A 81 -5.42 -11.27 -12.15
C LYS A 81 -4.19 -12.17 -12.38
N ALA A 82 -3.57 -12.07 -13.54
CA ALA A 82 -2.43 -12.92 -13.90
C ALA A 82 -1.20 -12.65 -13.00
N GLU A 83 -0.98 -11.38 -12.62
CA GLU A 83 0.08 -11.04 -11.67
C GLU A 83 -0.19 -11.65 -10.28
N LEU A 84 -1.43 -11.59 -9.80
CA LEU A 84 -1.80 -12.15 -8.50
C LEU A 84 -1.72 -13.69 -8.49
N GLU A 85 -2.07 -14.35 -9.60
CA GLU A 85 -1.95 -15.80 -9.76
C GLU A 85 -0.49 -16.29 -9.74
N GLU A 86 0.46 -15.47 -10.19
CA GLU A 86 1.90 -15.79 -10.17
C GLU A 86 2.57 -15.48 -8.83
N ASN A 87 1.88 -14.83 -7.91
CA ASN A 87 2.43 -14.50 -6.60
C ASN A 87 2.32 -15.69 -5.64
N ASP A 88 3.37 -16.47 -5.53
CA ASP A 88 3.45 -17.69 -4.71
C ASP A 88 3.38 -17.45 -3.18
N ARG A 89 3.38 -16.17 -2.75
CA ARG A 89 3.22 -15.79 -1.34
C ARG A 89 1.76 -15.62 -0.92
N LEU A 90 0.81 -15.58 -1.87
CA LEU A 90 -0.60 -15.37 -1.59
C LEU A 90 -1.33 -16.71 -1.42
N ASP A 91 -2.04 -16.87 -0.32
CA ASP A 91 -2.97 -17.98 -0.10
C ASP A 91 -4.30 -17.73 -0.82
N GLU A 92 -4.74 -16.47 -0.84
CA GLU A 92 -5.94 -16.01 -1.51
C GLU A 92 -5.71 -14.61 -2.12
N TRP A 93 -6.51 -14.26 -3.11
CA TRP A 93 -6.46 -12.93 -3.70
C TRP A 93 -7.80 -12.53 -4.34
N PHE A 94 -7.98 -11.24 -4.55
CA PHE A 94 -9.12 -10.68 -5.29
C PHE A 94 -8.71 -9.47 -6.12
N VAL A 95 -9.49 -9.19 -7.17
CA VAL A 95 -9.29 -8.05 -8.08
C VAL A 95 -10.35 -7.00 -7.76
N GLN A 96 -9.90 -5.75 -7.51
CA GLN A 96 -10.78 -4.62 -7.23
C GLN A 96 -10.06 -3.31 -7.55
N ASP A 97 -10.76 -2.34 -8.16
CA ASP A 97 -10.25 -0.98 -8.30
C ASP A 97 -10.66 -0.14 -7.08
N LEU A 98 -9.70 0.16 -6.20
CA LEU A 98 -9.92 0.99 -5.01
C LEU A 98 -10.24 2.46 -5.33
N ASN A 99 -10.10 2.90 -6.59
CA ASN A 99 -10.56 4.21 -7.02
C ASN A 99 -12.04 4.19 -7.45
N ALA A 100 -12.58 3.03 -7.80
CA ALA A 100 -13.99 2.82 -8.13
C ALA A 100 -14.81 2.43 -6.90
N ASP A 101 -14.29 1.48 -6.09
CA ASP A 101 -14.92 1.05 -4.83
C ASP A 101 -13.84 0.90 -3.74
N GLN A 102 -13.98 1.64 -2.65
CA GLN A 102 -13.04 1.65 -1.55
C GLN A 102 -13.35 0.59 -0.48
N ASN A 103 -14.55 -0.02 -0.50
CA ASN A 103 -14.94 -1.01 0.50
C ASN A 103 -14.28 -2.36 0.24
N LEU A 104 -13.44 -2.81 1.15
CA LEU A 104 -12.78 -4.11 1.02
C LEU A 104 -13.73 -5.25 1.40
N PRO A 105 -13.79 -6.34 0.60
CA PRO A 105 -14.60 -7.52 0.90
C PRO A 105 -13.96 -8.41 2.00
N LEU A 106 -13.43 -7.79 3.04
CA LEU A 106 -12.69 -8.42 4.12
C LEU A 106 -13.36 -8.09 5.47
N ALA A 107 -13.27 -9.02 6.41
CA ALA A 107 -13.85 -8.83 7.74
C ALA A 107 -13.04 -7.83 8.59
N ASP A 108 -13.71 -7.22 9.57
CA ASP A 108 -13.07 -6.36 10.57
C ASP A 108 -12.06 -7.18 11.39
N GLY A 109 -10.88 -6.61 11.68
CA GLY A 109 -9.88 -7.24 12.52
C GLY A 109 -9.30 -8.56 11.97
N ALA A 110 -9.39 -8.77 10.66
CA ALA A 110 -8.96 -10.03 10.03
C ALA A 110 -7.44 -10.20 9.94
N PHE A 111 -6.67 -9.11 10.02
CA PHE A 111 -5.23 -9.12 9.72
C PHE A 111 -4.38 -8.49 10.83
N ASP A 112 -3.21 -9.08 11.03
CA ASP A 112 -2.18 -8.57 11.94
C ASP A 112 -1.28 -7.53 11.23
N ALA A 113 -1.27 -7.53 9.89
CA ALA A 113 -0.54 -6.55 9.09
C ALA A 113 -1.30 -6.21 7.79
N VAL A 114 -1.24 -4.92 7.39
CA VAL A 114 -1.61 -4.42 6.06
C VAL A 114 -0.36 -3.82 5.42
N LEU A 115 -0.05 -4.27 4.22
CA LEU A 115 1.12 -3.88 3.46
C LEU A 115 0.66 -3.15 2.19
N CYS A 116 1.27 -2.01 1.88
CA CYS A 116 1.02 -1.27 0.63
C CYS A 116 2.38 -0.82 0.08
N ALA A 117 2.93 -1.62 -0.84
CA ALA A 117 4.25 -1.38 -1.41
C ALA A 117 4.15 -0.72 -2.78
N LEU A 118 4.89 0.40 -2.97
CA LEU A 118 5.10 1.06 -4.27
C LEU A 118 3.82 1.46 -5.04
N SER A 119 2.68 1.63 -4.35
CA SER A 119 1.37 1.77 -5.00
C SER A 119 0.47 2.89 -4.43
N VAL A 120 0.74 3.40 -3.24
CA VAL A 120 -0.05 4.45 -2.57
C VAL A 120 -0.27 5.71 -3.41
N GLN A 121 0.65 6.03 -4.30
CA GLN A 121 0.63 7.19 -5.20
C GLN A 121 -0.53 7.19 -6.21
N TYR A 122 -1.22 6.07 -6.39
CA TYR A 122 -2.29 5.91 -7.36
C TYR A 122 -3.69 6.08 -6.76
N LEU A 123 -3.80 6.18 -5.42
CA LEU A 123 -5.06 6.32 -4.71
C LEU A 123 -5.64 7.73 -4.85
N GLN A 124 -6.86 7.82 -5.39
CA GLN A 124 -7.62 9.06 -5.49
C GLN A 124 -8.44 9.35 -4.23
N TYR A 125 -8.79 8.30 -3.48
CA TYR A 125 -9.59 8.36 -2.26
C TYR A 125 -8.84 7.75 -1.05
N PRO A 126 -7.62 8.25 -0.75
CA PRO A 126 -6.77 7.60 0.25
C PRO A 126 -7.38 7.61 1.66
N GLY A 127 -8.19 8.62 2.01
CA GLY A 127 -8.85 8.67 3.31
C GLY A 127 -9.77 7.48 3.54
N ALA A 128 -10.62 7.13 2.55
CA ALA A 128 -11.52 5.99 2.63
C ALA A 128 -10.73 4.66 2.62
N VAL A 129 -9.76 4.52 1.72
CA VAL A 129 -8.95 3.29 1.64
C VAL A 129 -8.16 3.05 2.94
N PHE A 130 -7.58 4.08 3.53
CA PHE A 130 -6.85 3.94 4.80
C PHE A 130 -7.79 3.68 5.98
N SER A 131 -9.03 4.17 5.94
CA SER A 131 -10.07 3.78 6.91
C SER A 131 -10.38 2.29 6.82
N GLU A 132 -10.48 1.73 5.61
CA GLU A 132 -10.63 0.31 5.39
C GLU A 132 -9.41 -0.50 5.83
N PHE A 133 -8.19 -0.01 5.56
CA PHE A 133 -6.96 -0.62 6.11
C PHE A 133 -6.99 -0.68 7.64
N GLY A 134 -7.46 0.40 8.29
CA GLY A 134 -7.68 0.41 9.73
C GLY A 134 -8.78 -0.55 10.18
N ARG A 135 -9.87 -0.69 9.44
CA ARG A 135 -10.98 -1.59 9.79
C ARG A 135 -10.58 -3.06 9.76
N VAL A 136 -9.83 -3.46 8.71
CA VAL A 136 -9.42 -4.87 8.54
C VAL A 136 -8.25 -5.28 9.43
N LEU A 137 -7.49 -4.33 10.00
CA LEU A 137 -6.45 -4.61 10.99
C LEU A 137 -7.06 -5.00 12.34
N ASP A 138 -6.47 -6.01 12.96
CA ASP A 138 -6.73 -6.37 14.36
C ASP A 138 -6.13 -5.32 15.30
N ASP A 139 -6.49 -5.35 16.57
CA ASP A 139 -5.91 -4.49 17.60
C ASP A 139 -4.37 -4.69 17.66
N ASP A 140 -3.63 -3.61 17.80
CA ASP A 140 -2.16 -3.58 17.71
C ASP A 140 -1.58 -3.99 16.34
N GLY A 141 -2.41 -4.26 15.33
CA GLY A 141 -1.98 -4.58 13.97
C GLY A 141 -1.16 -3.46 13.33
N VAL A 142 -0.32 -3.80 12.37
CA VAL A 142 0.63 -2.86 11.74
C VAL A 142 0.23 -2.54 10.30
N LEU A 143 0.23 -1.26 9.96
CA LEU A 143 0.19 -0.76 8.58
C LEU A 143 1.59 -0.36 8.14
N VAL A 144 2.04 -0.88 7.00
CA VAL A 144 3.32 -0.49 6.37
C VAL A 144 3.06 0.00 4.96
N VAL A 145 3.34 1.27 4.70
CA VAL A 145 3.22 1.89 3.38
C VAL A 145 4.60 2.30 2.91
N SER A 146 5.11 1.67 1.86
CA SER A 146 6.46 1.93 1.34
C SER A 146 6.43 2.52 -0.08
N PHE A 147 7.38 3.41 -0.37
CA PHE A 147 7.49 4.08 -1.65
C PHE A 147 8.90 4.57 -1.93
N THR A 148 9.16 4.81 -3.20
CA THR A 148 10.39 5.42 -3.72
C THR A 148 10.06 6.69 -4.53
N ASN A 149 11.04 7.22 -5.26
CA ASN A 149 10.82 8.33 -6.19
C ASN A 149 10.20 7.89 -7.53
N ARG A 150 10.21 6.58 -7.84
CA ARG A 150 9.62 6.03 -9.07
C ARG A 150 8.10 6.01 -9.00
N MET A 151 7.47 6.18 -10.17
CA MET A 151 6.01 6.06 -10.34
C MET A 151 5.68 5.93 -11.83
N PHE A 152 4.46 5.55 -12.15
CA PHE A 152 3.84 5.81 -13.45
C PHE A 152 3.24 7.22 -13.46
N PRO A 153 3.89 8.22 -14.10
CA PRO A 153 3.49 9.63 -13.97
C PRO A 153 2.06 9.90 -14.45
N THR A 154 1.58 9.13 -15.43
CA THR A 154 0.23 9.27 -15.99
C THR A 154 -0.85 8.85 -15.01
N LYS A 155 -0.58 7.85 -14.16
CA LYS A 155 -1.54 7.28 -13.20
C LYS A 155 -1.38 7.78 -11.77
N ALA A 156 -0.22 8.35 -11.41
CA ALA A 156 -0.06 8.97 -10.10
C ALA A 156 -0.93 10.22 -9.94
N VAL A 157 -1.53 10.41 -8.77
CA VAL A 157 -2.32 11.60 -8.46
C VAL A 157 -1.48 12.87 -8.45
N ARG A 158 -2.08 14.03 -8.77
CA ARG A 158 -1.37 15.31 -8.86
C ARG A 158 -0.61 15.65 -7.58
N ALA A 159 -1.24 15.48 -6.42
CA ALA A 159 -0.60 15.74 -5.12
C ALA A 159 0.75 15.02 -5.00
N TRP A 160 0.80 13.75 -5.39
CA TRP A 160 2.02 12.94 -5.35
C TRP A 160 3.08 13.40 -6.36
N ARG A 161 2.66 13.68 -7.60
CA ARG A 161 3.59 14.11 -8.67
C ARG A 161 4.27 15.42 -8.38
N THR A 162 3.60 16.33 -7.69
CA THR A 162 4.12 17.67 -7.38
C THR A 162 4.84 17.76 -6.04
N ALA A 163 4.75 16.72 -5.21
CA ALA A 163 5.38 16.67 -3.91
C ALA A 163 6.86 16.26 -3.99
N SER A 164 7.68 16.84 -3.13
CA SER A 164 9.01 16.33 -2.80
C SER A 164 8.91 15.00 -2.05
N MET A 165 10.03 14.27 -1.86
CA MET A 165 10.02 13.04 -1.06
C MET A 165 9.52 13.29 0.37
N ALA A 166 9.89 14.39 1.01
CA ALA A 166 9.35 14.77 2.32
C ALA A 166 7.85 15.07 2.24
N GLY A 167 7.39 15.77 1.20
CA GLY A 167 5.96 16.02 0.98
C GLY A 167 5.16 14.74 0.76
N ARG A 168 5.73 13.70 0.14
CA ARG A 168 5.09 12.38 0.00
C ARG A 168 4.95 11.67 1.35
N GLU A 169 5.97 11.78 2.21
CA GLU A 169 5.89 11.29 3.60
C GLU A 169 4.75 11.97 4.36
N ASP A 170 4.62 13.30 4.23
CA ASP A 170 3.56 14.07 4.87
C ASP A 170 2.17 13.72 4.31
N LEU A 171 2.06 13.46 2.99
CA LEU A 171 0.82 12.96 2.39
C LEU A 171 0.39 11.63 3.01
N VAL A 172 1.28 10.63 3.05
CA VAL A 172 0.93 9.31 3.62
C VAL A 172 0.57 9.44 5.11
N ARG A 173 1.30 10.27 5.88
CA ARG A 173 0.94 10.52 7.28
C ARG A 173 -0.45 11.15 7.40
N SER A 174 -0.77 12.11 6.54
CA SER A 174 -2.10 12.73 6.53
C SER A 174 -3.22 11.74 6.20
N TYR A 175 -2.96 10.70 5.39
CA TYR A 175 -3.91 9.62 5.11
C TYR A 175 -4.16 8.75 6.36
N VAL A 176 -3.08 8.40 7.07
CA VAL A 176 -3.16 7.67 8.35
C VAL A 176 -3.93 8.49 9.39
N ASP A 177 -3.62 9.77 9.53
CA ASP A 177 -4.27 10.66 10.49
C ASP A 177 -5.77 10.83 10.19
N ALA A 178 -6.13 10.99 8.91
CA ALA A 178 -7.51 11.15 8.47
C ALA A 178 -8.35 9.88 8.65
N ALA A 179 -7.76 8.71 8.45
CA ALA A 179 -8.42 7.43 8.72
C ALA A 179 -8.78 7.27 10.19
N GLY A 180 -7.96 7.84 11.08
CA GLY A 180 -8.10 7.68 12.52
C GLY A 180 -7.80 6.25 13.00
N GLY A 181 -7.86 6.03 14.30
CA GLY A 181 -7.66 4.69 14.86
C GLY A 181 -6.22 4.17 14.81
N PHE A 182 -5.27 4.97 14.37
CA PHE A 182 -3.84 4.67 14.40
C PHE A 182 -3.10 5.45 15.48
N GLU A 183 -1.99 4.89 15.92
CA GLU A 183 -1.05 5.51 16.85
C GLU A 183 0.38 5.17 16.47
N SER A 184 1.36 5.78 17.14
CA SER A 184 2.79 5.46 16.97
C SER A 184 3.28 5.50 15.52
N THR A 185 2.74 6.45 14.72
CA THR A 185 3.16 6.61 13.32
C THR A 185 4.61 7.07 13.23
N ARG A 186 5.45 6.31 12.53
CA ARG A 186 6.86 6.63 12.29
C ARG A 186 7.22 6.56 10.82
N VAL A 187 8.23 7.33 10.42
CA VAL A 187 8.79 7.29 9.06
C VAL A 187 10.17 6.65 9.10
N VAL A 188 10.37 5.65 8.26
CA VAL A 188 11.66 5.00 8.02
C VAL A 188 12.24 5.57 6.72
N ARG A 189 13.49 6.02 6.79
CA ARG A 189 14.21 6.61 5.66
C ARG A 189 15.54 5.90 5.49
N ASP A 190 15.86 5.56 4.26
CA ASP A 190 17.14 4.96 3.90
C ASP A 190 17.47 5.29 2.44
N GLN A 191 18.73 5.04 2.06
CA GLN A 191 19.22 5.14 0.70
C GLN A 191 20.11 3.91 0.42
N PRO A 192 19.50 2.71 0.28
CA PRO A 192 20.29 1.46 0.18
C PRO A 192 21.10 1.39 -1.10
N GLU A 193 20.55 1.89 -2.22
CA GLU A 193 21.19 1.99 -3.52
C GLU A 193 20.76 3.27 -4.24
N SER A 194 20.29 3.18 -5.49
CA SER A 194 19.84 4.33 -6.28
C SER A 194 18.44 4.77 -5.94
N ASP A 195 17.56 3.85 -5.57
CA ASP A 195 16.19 4.17 -5.17
C ASP A 195 16.11 4.59 -3.70
N PRO A 196 15.64 5.80 -3.39
CA PRO A 196 15.43 6.20 -2.02
C PRO A 196 14.33 5.36 -1.38
N PHE A 197 14.64 4.74 -0.24
CA PHE A 197 13.68 3.99 0.55
C PHE A 197 12.93 4.91 1.51
N ARG A 198 11.60 4.87 1.45
CA ARG A 198 10.71 5.52 2.41
C ARG A 198 9.62 4.56 2.82
N ALA A 199 9.32 4.50 4.11
CA ALA A 199 8.16 3.79 4.62
C ALA A 199 7.51 4.55 5.76
N VAL A 200 6.18 4.61 5.76
CA VAL A 200 5.37 5.04 6.88
C VAL A 200 4.83 3.79 7.57
N VAL A 201 5.11 3.65 8.85
CA VAL A 201 4.66 2.53 9.68
C VAL A 201 3.76 3.08 10.77
N ALA A 202 2.55 2.56 10.87
CA ALA A 202 1.57 2.95 11.89
C ALA A 202 1.00 1.70 12.57
N ARG A 203 0.59 1.82 13.83
CA ARG A 203 -0.07 0.74 14.55
C ARG A 203 -1.54 1.06 14.76
N ARG A 204 -2.39 0.05 14.62
CA ARG A 204 -3.79 0.14 15.00
C ARG A 204 -3.88 0.36 16.51
N ARG A 205 -4.69 1.33 16.93
CA ARG A 205 -5.02 1.55 18.35
C ARG A 205 -5.93 0.42 18.85
N ARG A 206 -5.74 0.01 20.08
CA ARG A 206 -6.65 -0.91 20.77
C ARG A 206 -8.05 -0.35 20.95
#